data_9cd86f204e77e85fd7928c95d3d04e96
#
_entry.id   9cd86f204e77e85fd7928c95d3d04e96
#
_cell.length_a   1.000
_cell.length_b   1.000
_cell.length_c   1.000
_cell.angle_alpha   90.00
_cell.angle_beta   90.00
_cell.angle_gamma   90.00
#
_symmetry.space_group_name_H-M   'P 1'
#
loop_
_entity.id
_entity.type
_entity.pdbx_description
1 polymer ?
#
loop_
_entity_poly.entity_id
_entity_poly.type
_entity_poly.pdbx_seq_one_letter_code
_entity_poly.pdbx_strand_id
1 'polypeptide(L)' 'MATNKLDITNEHCPMTFVKTKVALSKLSKGEILEVLLSEGEPLDNVPRSAREQGYEVLSVEHIEGKTHKVRIKK' A
#
# COMPACT_ATOMS: atom_id res chain seq x y z
N MET A 1 9.24 5.35 15.80
CA MET A 1 8.12 4.92 14.94
C MET A 1 8.65 3.98 13.89
N ALA A 2 8.03 2.83 13.75
CA ALA A 2 8.47 1.85 12.80
C ALA A 2 7.79 2.06 11.45
N THR A 3 8.57 2.06 10.38
CA THR A 3 8.04 2.05 9.03
C THR A 3 8.14 0.62 8.51
N ASN A 4 7.02 0.06 8.10
CA ASN A 4 6.97 -1.29 7.59
C ASN A 4 6.90 -1.26 6.07
N LYS A 5 7.41 -2.31 5.44
CA LYS A 5 7.44 -2.40 3.98
C LYS A 5 6.73 -3.66 3.51
N LEU A 6 6.01 -3.53 2.42
CA LEU A 6 5.31 -4.65 1.79
C LEU A 6 5.55 -4.60 0.30
N ASP A 7 6.06 -5.69 -0.27
CA ASP A 7 6.30 -5.77 -1.71
C ASP A 7 5.23 -6.66 -2.33
N ILE A 8 4.37 -6.07 -3.13
CA ILE A 8 3.31 -6.79 -3.83
C ILE A 8 3.39 -6.54 -5.34
N THR A 9 4.60 -6.26 -5.84
CA THR A 9 4.80 -5.99 -7.26
C THR A 9 4.45 -7.18 -8.15
N ASN A 10 4.50 -8.40 -7.62
CA ASN A 10 4.16 -9.61 -8.35
C ASN A 10 2.73 -10.09 -8.12
N GLU A 11 1.97 -9.36 -7.34
CA GLU A 11 0.60 -9.74 -7.04
C GLU A 11 -0.40 -9.09 -7.99
N HIS A 12 -1.56 -9.71 -8.13
CA HIS A 12 -2.63 -9.18 -8.94
C HIS A 12 -3.83 -8.79 -8.09
N CYS A 13 -4.59 -7.80 -8.55
CA CYS A 13 -5.85 -7.43 -7.93
C CYS A 13 -6.84 -8.62 -8.04
N PRO A 14 -7.59 -8.95 -6.98
CA PRO A 14 -7.78 -8.20 -5.74
C PRO A 14 -6.78 -8.51 -4.64
N MET A 15 -5.87 -9.44 -4.86
CA MET A 15 -4.94 -9.90 -3.82
C MET A 15 -4.02 -8.78 -3.31
N THR A 16 -3.71 -7.80 -4.16
CA THR A 16 -2.86 -6.68 -3.76
C THR A 16 -3.43 -5.96 -2.55
N PHE A 17 -4.72 -5.63 -2.59
CA PHE A 17 -5.34 -4.94 -1.47
C PHE A 17 -5.52 -5.86 -0.26
N VAL A 18 -5.85 -7.12 -0.48
CA VAL A 18 -6.00 -8.08 0.61
C VAL A 18 -4.72 -8.18 1.41
N LYS A 19 -3.58 -8.30 0.75
CA LYS A 19 -2.28 -8.36 1.42
C LYS A 19 -1.95 -7.07 2.13
N THR A 20 -2.27 -5.94 1.51
CA THR A 20 -2.06 -4.63 2.14
C THR A 20 -2.91 -4.50 3.40
N LYS A 21 -4.15 -4.92 3.35
CA LYS A 21 -5.05 -4.85 4.50
C LYS A 21 -4.55 -5.72 5.65
N VAL A 22 -4.08 -6.93 5.35
CA VAL A 22 -3.52 -7.83 6.36
C VAL A 22 -2.29 -7.20 7.00
N ALA A 23 -1.41 -6.62 6.19
CA ALA A 23 -0.22 -5.96 6.71
C ALA A 23 -0.59 -4.78 7.61
N LEU A 24 -1.55 -3.96 7.18
CA LEU A 24 -2.01 -2.83 7.99
C LEU A 24 -2.62 -3.27 9.31
N SER A 25 -3.33 -4.40 9.32
CA SER A 25 -3.95 -4.89 10.54
C SER A 25 -2.94 -5.29 11.61
N LYS A 26 -1.71 -5.60 11.20
CA LYS A 26 -0.63 -5.96 12.12
C LYS A 26 0.09 -4.76 12.70
N LEU A 27 -0.20 -3.57 12.20
CA LEU A 27 0.45 -2.35 12.66
C LEU A 27 -0.31 -1.73 13.82
N SER A 28 0.41 -0.94 14.60
CA SER A 28 -0.21 -0.11 15.62
C SER A 28 -0.69 1.20 14.99
N LYS A 29 -1.67 1.81 15.63
CA LYS A 29 -2.19 3.08 15.16
C LYS A 29 -1.07 4.12 15.08
N GLY A 30 -0.99 4.79 13.94
CA GLY A 30 0.04 5.80 13.71
C GLY A 30 1.28 5.29 12.98
N GLU A 31 1.39 3.98 12.81
CA GLU A 31 2.50 3.42 12.04
C GLU A 31 2.25 3.55 10.54
N ILE A 32 3.34 3.58 9.79
CA ILE A 32 3.27 3.77 8.35
C ILE A 32 3.69 2.48 7.63
N LEU A 33 2.93 2.12 6.60
CA LEU A 33 3.24 0.99 5.74
C LEU A 33 3.65 1.53 4.37
N GLU A 34 4.83 1.14 3.90
CA GLU A 34 5.27 1.44 2.55
C GLU A 34 4.98 0.22 1.68
N VAL A 35 4.12 0.40 0.69
CA VAL A 35 3.69 -0.67 -0.19
C VAL A 35 4.29 -0.47 -1.57
N LEU A 36 5.04 -1.45 -2.05
CA LEU A 36 5.58 -1.43 -3.40
C LEU A 36 4.60 -2.14 -4.32
N LEU A 37 4.14 -1.45 -5.34
CA LEU A 37 3.17 -1.96 -6.29
C LEU A 37 3.63 -1.77 -7.72
N SER A 38 3.03 -2.56 -8.61
CA SER A 38 3.19 -2.35 -10.04
C SER A 38 2.20 -1.31 -10.55
N GLU A 39 2.56 -0.65 -11.64
CA GLU A 39 1.70 0.28 -12.35
C GLU A 39 0.44 -0.44 -12.84
N GLY A 40 -0.67 0.29 -12.96
CA GLY A 40 -1.94 -0.23 -13.44
C GLY A 40 -2.96 -0.34 -12.32
N GLU A 41 -3.77 -1.39 -12.33
CA GLU A 41 -4.86 -1.55 -11.37
C GLU A 41 -4.41 -1.51 -9.91
N PRO A 42 -3.32 -2.18 -9.51
CA PRO A 42 -2.89 -2.11 -8.10
C PRO A 42 -2.57 -0.69 -7.65
N LEU A 43 -1.95 0.09 -8.52
CA LEU A 43 -1.59 1.46 -8.18
C LEU A 43 -2.82 2.35 -7.97
N ASP A 44 -3.89 2.05 -8.69
CA ASP A 44 -5.15 2.79 -8.55
C ASP A 44 -5.98 2.25 -7.38
N ASN A 45 -6.11 0.92 -7.30
CA ASN A 45 -7.01 0.28 -6.33
C ASN A 45 -6.52 0.34 -4.90
N VAL A 46 -5.24 0.14 -4.65
CA VAL A 46 -4.72 0.09 -3.28
C VAL A 46 -4.90 1.41 -2.55
N PRO A 47 -4.47 2.56 -3.10
CA PRO A 47 -4.70 3.84 -2.42
C PRO A 47 -6.17 4.14 -2.21
N ARG A 48 -7.00 3.90 -3.21
CA ARG A 48 -8.43 4.17 -3.12
C ARG A 48 -9.09 3.30 -2.06
N SER A 49 -8.79 2.01 -2.07
CA SER A 49 -9.36 1.08 -1.09
C SER A 49 -8.89 1.41 0.33
N ALA A 50 -7.64 1.83 0.48
CA ALA A 50 -7.14 2.24 1.78
C ALA A 50 -7.92 3.43 2.33
N ARG A 51 -8.20 4.41 1.48
CA ARG A 51 -9.01 5.58 1.88
C ARG A 51 -10.41 5.16 2.27
N GLU A 52 -11.01 4.25 1.52
CA GLU A 52 -12.35 3.75 1.82
C GLU A 52 -12.42 3.02 3.16
N GLN A 53 -11.32 2.38 3.55
CA GLN A 53 -11.22 1.68 4.83
C GLN A 53 -10.87 2.60 6.00
N GLY A 54 -10.65 3.88 5.72
CA GLY A 54 -10.34 4.85 6.78
C GLY A 54 -8.87 5.06 7.04
N TYR A 55 -7.99 4.48 6.23
CA TYR A 55 -6.55 4.72 6.36
C TYR A 55 -6.17 5.99 5.60
N GLU A 56 -5.06 6.61 6.04
CA GLU A 56 -4.58 7.81 5.38
C GLU A 56 -3.48 7.45 4.38
N VAL A 57 -3.67 7.84 3.13
CA VAL A 57 -2.65 7.68 2.09
C VAL A 57 -1.78 8.93 2.10
N LEU A 58 -0.54 8.78 2.53
CA LEU A 58 0.37 9.90 2.69
C LEU A 58 1.00 10.34 1.38
N SER A 59 1.44 9.39 0.57
CA SER A 59 2.07 9.72 -0.69
C SER A 59 2.06 8.52 -1.64
N VAL A 60 2.22 8.82 -2.92
CA VAL A 60 2.40 7.83 -3.97
C VAL A 60 3.61 8.27 -4.76
N GLU A 61 4.66 7.45 -4.79
CA GLU A 61 5.92 7.79 -5.44
C GLU A 61 6.27 6.79 -6.52
N HIS A 62 6.78 7.29 -7.63
CA HIS A 62 7.35 6.44 -8.67
C HIS A 62 8.79 6.09 -8.28
N ILE A 63 9.10 4.80 -8.24
CA ILE A 63 10.43 4.32 -7.84
C ILE A 63 11.30 4.08 -9.06
N GLU A 64 10.90 3.11 -9.89
CA GLU A 64 11.59 2.85 -11.15
C GLU A 64 10.70 2.02 -12.05
N GLY A 65 10.83 2.20 -13.37
CA GLY A 65 10.05 1.44 -14.34
C GLY A 65 8.56 1.51 -14.04
N LYS A 66 7.97 0.36 -13.74
CA LYS A 66 6.54 0.26 -13.40
C LYS A 66 6.29 0.15 -11.91
N THR A 67 7.33 0.29 -11.09
CA THR A 67 7.22 0.14 -9.65
C THR A 67 6.92 1.48 -8.98
N HIS A 68 5.93 1.49 -8.12
CA HIS A 68 5.52 2.66 -7.35
C HIS A 68 5.48 2.31 -5.87
N LYS A 69 5.66 3.31 -5.04
CA LYS A 69 5.57 3.15 -3.59
C LYS A 69 4.44 4.01 -3.05
N VAL A 70 3.56 3.37 -2.28
CA VAL A 70 2.46 4.07 -1.62
C VAL A 70 2.70 4.00 -0.12
N ARG A 71 2.66 5.15 0.54
CA ARG A 71 2.76 5.21 2.00
C ARG A 71 1.38 5.38 2.58
N ILE A 72 1.02 4.46 3.46
CA ILE A 72 -0.28 4.43 4.09
C ILE A 72 -0.09 4.47 5.60
N LYS A 73 -0.78 5.39 6.25
CA LYS A 73 -0.74 5.51 7.70
C LYS A 73 -1.97 4.86 8.30
N LYS A 74 -1.75 4.03 9.28
CA LYS A 74 -2.86 3.37 9.97
C LYS A 74 -3.58 4.31 10.95
#